data_49c80457f7fe05d787b9dcb3e4301da4
#
_entry.id   49c80457f7fe05d787b9dcb3e4301da4
#
_cell.length_a   1.000
_cell.length_b   1.000
_cell.length_c   1.000
_cell.angle_alpha   90.00
_cell.angle_beta   90.00
_cell.angle_gamma   90.00
#
_symmetry.space_group_name_H-M   'P 1'
#
loop_
_entity.id
_entity.type
_entity.pdbx_description
1 polymer ?
#
loop_
_entity_poly.entity_id
_entity_poly.type
_entity_poly.pdbx_seq_one_letter_code
_entity_poly.pdbx_strand_id
1 'polypeptide(L)' 'MAITKDNVIGEVITAHPELIETFFQNGMMCIGCPASQGEFIEQASQVHGLDADALVNALNDALKAE' A
#
# COMPACT_ATOMS: atom_id res chain seq x y z
N MET A 1 9.68 9.86 6.46
CA MET A 1 8.25 9.81 6.78
C MET A 1 7.76 8.37 6.67
N ALA A 2 7.03 7.91 7.67
CA ALA A 2 6.61 6.51 7.71
C ALA A 2 5.19 6.35 7.18
N ILE A 3 4.97 5.24 6.48
CA ILE A 3 3.64 4.85 6.02
C ILE A 3 2.93 4.13 7.15
N THR A 4 1.64 4.40 7.32
CA THR A 4 0.82 3.72 8.30
C THR A 4 -0.40 3.12 7.61
N LYS A 5 -1.09 2.21 8.29
CA LYS A 5 -2.28 1.57 7.72
C LYS A 5 -3.45 2.55 7.57
N ASP A 6 -3.36 3.73 8.16
CA ASP A 6 -4.37 4.77 8.02
C ASP A 6 -4.13 5.68 6.80
N ASN A 7 -3.03 5.48 6.08
CA ASN A 7 -2.79 6.24 4.86
C ASN A 7 -3.69 5.74 3.74
N VAL A 8 -4.08 6.68 2.87
CA VAL A 8 -4.89 6.36 1.69
C VAL A 8 -3.96 5.88 0.59
N ILE A 9 -4.31 4.74 -0.04
CA ILE A 9 -3.47 4.11 -1.06
C ILE A 9 -3.13 5.10 -2.17
N GLY A 10 -4.11 5.84 -2.68
CA GLY A 10 -3.88 6.78 -3.76
C GLY A 10 -2.85 7.84 -3.41
N GLU A 11 -2.85 8.30 -2.18
CA GLU A 11 -1.88 9.29 -1.73
C GLU A 11 -0.48 8.68 -1.67
N VAL A 12 -0.38 7.43 -1.19
CA VAL A 12 0.90 6.75 -1.07
C VAL A 12 1.53 6.53 -2.44
N ILE A 13 0.77 6.01 -3.40
CA ILE A 13 1.33 5.74 -4.73
C ILE A 13 1.57 7.00 -5.54
N THR A 14 0.87 8.09 -5.24
CA THR A 14 1.13 9.38 -5.87
C THR A 14 2.45 9.95 -5.39
N ALA A 15 2.69 9.88 -4.08
CA ALA A 15 3.94 10.37 -3.50
C ALA A 15 5.12 9.44 -3.81
N HIS A 16 4.87 8.13 -3.89
CA HIS A 16 5.91 7.12 -4.07
C HIS A 16 5.47 6.09 -5.12
N PRO A 17 5.51 6.46 -6.43
CA PRO A 17 5.06 5.55 -7.49
C PRO A 17 5.80 4.20 -7.49
N GLU A 18 7.03 4.18 -7.03
CA GLU A 18 7.83 2.96 -6.97
C GLU A 18 7.23 1.92 -6.03
N LEU A 19 6.37 2.33 -5.11
CA LEU A 19 5.72 1.39 -4.19
C LEU A 19 4.62 0.58 -4.84
N ILE A 20 4.19 0.93 -6.04
CA ILE A 20 3.19 0.15 -6.77
C ILE A 20 3.66 -1.30 -6.88
N GLU A 21 4.91 -1.51 -7.24
CA GLU A 21 5.48 -2.85 -7.33
C GLU A 21 5.46 -3.56 -5.99
N THR A 22 5.75 -2.85 -4.91
CA THR A 22 5.72 -3.43 -3.57
C THR A 22 4.33 -3.91 -3.21
N PHE A 23 3.29 -3.12 -3.54
CA PHE A 23 1.91 -3.55 -3.34
C PHE A 23 1.63 -4.85 -4.10
N PHE A 24 2.03 -4.91 -5.37
CA PHE A 24 1.82 -6.11 -6.19
C PHE A 24 2.51 -7.33 -5.59
N GLN A 25 3.75 -7.18 -5.14
CA GLN A 25 4.51 -8.28 -4.57
C GLN A 25 3.88 -8.83 -3.30
N ASN A 26 3.09 -8.01 -2.62
CA ASN A 26 2.43 -8.41 -1.39
C ASN A 26 0.96 -8.81 -1.58
N GLY A 27 0.54 -8.98 -2.82
CA GLY A 27 -0.81 -9.49 -3.12
C GLY A 27 -1.86 -8.42 -3.38
N MET A 28 -1.50 -7.16 -3.33
CA MET A 28 -2.43 -6.07 -3.57
C MET A 28 -2.45 -5.73 -5.06
N MET A 29 -3.20 -6.50 -5.84
CA MET A 29 -3.13 -6.43 -7.30
C MET A 29 -4.02 -5.35 -7.91
N CYS A 30 -4.96 -4.79 -7.15
CA CYS A 30 -5.95 -3.87 -7.68
C CYS A 30 -5.70 -2.40 -7.34
N ILE A 31 -4.48 -2.03 -7.00
CA ILE A 31 -4.19 -0.66 -6.59
C ILE A 31 -4.30 0.35 -7.72
N GLY A 32 -4.30 -0.12 -8.97
CA GLY A 32 -4.51 0.76 -10.12
C GLY A 32 -5.95 1.16 -10.33
N CYS A 33 -6.90 0.54 -9.64
CA CYS A 33 -8.31 0.85 -9.78
C CYS A 33 -8.67 2.11 -8.99
N PRO A 34 -9.45 3.03 -9.56
CA PRO A 34 -9.84 4.25 -8.82
C PRO A 34 -10.52 3.95 -7.48
N ALA A 35 -11.29 2.87 -7.40
CA ALA A 35 -11.96 2.50 -6.16
C ALA A 35 -10.96 2.16 -5.05
N SER A 36 -9.91 1.42 -5.39
CA SER A 36 -8.88 1.04 -4.42
C SER A 36 -8.06 2.23 -3.98
N GLN A 37 -7.83 3.19 -4.87
CA GLN A 37 -7.03 4.35 -4.55
C GLN A 37 -7.65 5.25 -3.49
N GLY A 38 -8.97 5.19 -3.34
CA GLY A 38 -9.67 5.96 -2.32
C GLY A 38 -9.74 5.27 -0.97
N GLU A 39 -9.24 4.05 -0.85
CA GLU A 39 -9.32 3.28 0.39
C GLU A 39 -8.06 3.45 1.25
N PHE A 40 -8.25 3.28 2.56
CA PHE A 40 -7.12 3.17 3.46
C PHE A 40 -6.41 1.83 3.23
N ILE A 41 -5.11 1.81 3.52
CA ILE A 41 -4.33 0.57 3.37
C ILE A 41 -4.95 -0.57 4.20
N GLU A 42 -5.40 -0.26 5.42
CA GLU A 42 -6.03 -1.27 6.28
C GLU A 42 -7.29 -1.85 5.64
N GLN A 43 -8.15 -0.99 5.08
CA GLN A 43 -9.39 -1.44 4.46
C GLN A 43 -9.13 -2.34 3.26
N ALA A 44 -8.22 -1.91 2.39
CA ALA A 44 -7.89 -2.68 1.20
C ALA A 44 -7.23 -4.02 1.58
N SER A 45 -6.39 -4.01 2.61
CA SER A 45 -5.76 -5.24 3.07
C SER A 45 -6.80 -6.26 3.53
N GLN A 46 -7.82 -5.81 4.25
CA GLN A 46 -8.88 -6.69 4.72
C GLN A 46 -9.67 -7.30 3.55
N VAL A 47 -9.96 -6.49 2.54
CA VAL A 47 -10.69 -6.98 1.36
C VAL A 47 -9.90 -8.07 0.64
N HIS A 48 -8.57 -7.93 0.58
CA HIS A 48 -7.71 -8.89 -0.10
C HIS A 48 -7.21 -10.01 0.81
N GLY A 49 -7.63 -10.03 2.06
CA GLY A 49 -7.19 -11.06 2.99
C GLY A 49 -5.73 -10.94 3.40
N LEU A 50 -5.19 -9.73 3.37
CA LEU A 50 -3.79 -9.47 3.69
C LEU A 50 -3.64 -8.93 5.10
N ASP A 51 -2.44 -9.13 5.67
CA ASP A 51 -2.08 -8.54 6.95
C ASP A 51 -1.64 -7.09 6.71
N ALA A 52 -2.43 -6.13 7.19
CA ALA A 52 -2.12 -4.72 6.98
C ALA A 52 -0.78 -4.32 7.60
N ASP A 53 -0.46 -4.85 8.76
CA ASP A 53 0.81 -4.53 9.41
C ASP A 53 2.00 -5.04 8.60
N ALA A 54 1.90 -6.25 8.07
CA ALA A 54 2.96 -6.81 7.23
C ALA A 54 3.12 -6.01 5.95
N LEU A 55 2.01 -5.59 5.34
CA LEU A 55 2.06 -4.77 4.13
C LEU A 55 2.72 -3.42 4.41
N VAL A 56 2.33 -2.77 5.50
CA VAL A 56 2.91 -1.48 5.87
C VAL A 56 4.41 -1.62 6.15
N ASN A 57 4.82 -2.69 6.81
CA ASN A 57 6.24 -2.93 7.05
C ASN A 57 7.00 -3.10 5.74
N ALA A 58 6.44 -3.81 4.78
CA ALA A 58 7.07 -3.98 3.47
C ALA A 58 7.21 -2.65 2.74
N LEU A 59 6.18 -1.81 2.82
CA LEU A 59 6.22 -0.50 2.19
C LEU A 59 7.29 0.40 2.80
N ASN A 60 7.39 0.40 4.12
CA ASN A 60 8.40 1.20 4.82
C ASN A 60 9.80 0.69 4.55
N ASP A 61 9.98 -0.62 4.45
CA ASP A 61 11.27 -1.20 4.10
C ASP A 61 11.68 -0.80 2.69
N ALA A 62 10.75 -0.77 1.76
CA ALA A 62 11.02 -0.34 0.39
C ALA A 62 11.44 1.13 0.34
N LEU A 63 10.81 1.98 1.17
CA LEU A 63 11.20 3.38 1.26
C LEU A 63 12.61 3.54 1.80
N LYS A 64 12.99 2.74 2.78
CA LYS A 64 14.34 2.80 3.35
C LYS A 64 15.41 2.35 2.36
N ALA A 65 15.04 1.48 1.42
CA ALA A 65 15.98 0.96 0.43
C ALA A 65 16.33 2.01 -0.61
N GLU A 66 15.56 3.07 -0.70
CA GLU A 66 15.87 4.17 -1.60
C GLU A 66 16.84 5.15 -0.95
#